data_19d50804251cf86c96a3904e247ee01d
#
_entry.id   19d50804251cf86c96a3904e247ee01d
#
_cell.length_a   1.000
_cell.length_b   1.000
_cell.length_c   1.000
_cell.angle_alpha   90.00
_cell.angle_beta   90.00
_cell.angle_gamma   90.00
#
_symmetry.space_group_name_H-M   'P 1'
#
loop_
_entity.id
_entity.type
_entity.pdbx_description
1 polymer ?
#
loop_
_entity_poly.entity_id
_entity_poly.type
_entity_poly.pdbx_seq_one_letter_code
_entity_poly.pdbx_strand_id
1 'polypeptide(L)'
;MASNKFLGQGLTYDDVLLVPAYSETLPREVSLKSRFSKNIPLNIPVISAAMDTVTESKMAIAMAREGGIGVLHKNMTIEEQAIKVRAVKRSESGMIIDPVTLPETALVSDANLNMQQYKIGGIPIVDSNKKLIGIVTNRDLRFEKNKNRPIREVMTSKNLITVNEGTSLQDAEQILQKHKIEKLPVVSKDNTLVGLITFRDITKHFTKPNANKDKYGRLRVAAAVGVTSDVLERVETLNNAGVDAIVIDTAHGHSKGVGVVVKKVKNQFKELDVVVGNIATADAAKYLVDIGADAVKVGIGPGSICTTRVIAGVGYPQLTAIIEVSKALEGSDIPIIADGGIRYTGDIPKAIAAGADAVMLGSLLAGTRESPGETVIYEGRKYKTYRGMGSVEAMKMGSKYRYFQDVEDDFKKLVPEGIVGRVPFKGDLNESIHQFVGGLRAGMGYCGAKDINALKKNGKFITITSAGIRESHPHNISVTKEAPNYSPS
;
A
#
# COMPACT_ATOMS: atom_id res chain seq x y z
N MET A 1 -42.72 17.89 6.48
CA MET A 1 -41.78 16.87 7.06
C MET A 1 -41.18 15.89 6.04
N ALA A 2 -41.74 15.71 4.86
CA ALA A 2 -41.17 14.80 3.84
C ALA A 2 -39.96 15.34 3.08
N SER A 3 -39.80 16.67 2.94
CA SER A 3 -38.74 17.32 2.14
C SER A 3 -37.32 17.14 2.72
N ASN A 4 -37.18 16.83 4.01
CA ASN A 4 -35.87 16.71 4.67
C ASN A 4 -35.26 15.28 4.63
N LYS A 5 -35.98 14.31 4.04
CA LYS A 5 -35.50 12.92 3.94
C LYS A 5 -34.66 12.65 2.67
N PHE A 6 -34.79 13.50 1.67
CA PHE A 6 -34.08 13.37 0.40
C PHE A 6 -32.96 14.40 0.32
N LEU A 7 -31.71 13.94 0.22
CA LEU A 7 -30.53 14.77 0.09
C LEU A 7 -30.21 15.19 -1.35
N GLY A 8 -31.08 14.82 -2.30
CA GLY A 8 -30.92 15.11 -3.72
C GLY A 8 -30.49 13.88 -4.52
N GLN A 9 -29.93 14.14 -5.72
CA GLN A 9 -29.46 13.10 -6.63
C GLN A 9 -27.99 12.82 -6.39
N GLY A 10 -27.65 11.53 -6.16
CA GLY A 10 -26.26 11.08 -6.04
C GLY A 10 -25.72 10.56 -7.38
N LEU A 11 -24.45 10.87 -7.67
CA LEU A 11 -23.76 10.52 -8.91
C LEU A 11 -22.63 9.51 -8.66
N THR A 12 -22.47 8.59 -9.62
CA THR A 12 -21.33 7.66 -9.71
C THR A 12 -20.34 8.13 -10.79
N TYR A 13 -19.25 7.41 -11.01
CA TYR A 13 -18.30 7.76 -12.08
C TYR A 13 -18.89 7.65 -13.48
N ASP A 14 -19.90 6.76 -13.68
CA ASP A 14 -20.55 6.59 -14.98
C ASP A 14 -21.52 7.72 -15.32
N ASP A 15 -22.01 8.46 -14.33
CA ASP A 15 -22.97 9.53 -14.54
C ASP A 15 -22.32 10.83 -15.07
N VAL A 16 -20.99 10.89 -15.15
CA VAL A 16 -20.26 12.11 -15.52
C VAL A 16 -19.08 11.85 -16.46
N LEU A 17 -18.71 12.89 -17.20
CA LEU A 17 -17.40 13.00 -17.86
C LEU A 17 -16.69 14.24 -17.37
N LEU A 18 -15.34 14.23 -17.40
CA LEU A 18 -14.54 15.44 -17.24
C LEU A 18 -14.60 16.27 -18.51
N VAL A 19 -14.81 17.57 -18.35
CA VAL A 19 -14.86 18.52 -19.47
C VAL A 19 -13.44 18.88 -19.87
N PRO A 20 -13.04 18.73 -21.14
CA PRO A 20 -11.74 19.18 -21.63
C PRO A 20 -11.58 20.69 -21.43
N ALA A 21 -10.35 21.11 -21.11
CA ALA A 21 -10.01 22.52 -20.93
C ALA A 21 -8.78 22.89 -21.75
N TYR A 22 -8.53 24.19 -21.90
CA TYR A 22 -7.27 24.64 -22.48
C TYR A 22 -6.07 24.10 -21.71
N SER A 23 -5.11 23.53 -22.41
CA SER A 23 -3.96 22.86 -21.81
C SER A 23 -2.65 23.29 -22.45
N GLU A 24 -1.71 23.70 -21.61
CA GLU A 24 -0.30 23.91 -21.97
C GLU A 24 0.59 22.76 -21.42
N THR A 25 -0.05 21.74 -20.80
CA THR A 25 0.65 20.66 -20.13
C THR A 25 0.50 19.35 -20.92
N LEU A 26 1.62 18.78 -21.35
CA LEU A 26 1.59 17.47 -21.99
C LEU A 26 1.46 16.34 -20.94
N PRO A 27 0.82 15.20 -21.28
CA PRO A 27 0.64 14.09 -20.35
C PRO A 27 1.94 13.59 -19.69
N ARG A 28 3.08 13.66 -20.40
CA ARG A 28 4.39 13.26 -19.87
C ARG A 28 4.97 14.22 -18.82
N GLU A 29 4.48 15.46 -18.77
CA GLU A 29 5.01 16.55 -17.92
C GLU A 29 4.23 16.69 -16.61
N VAL A 30 3.05 16.03 -16.50
CA VAL A 30 2.23 16.13 -15.28
C VAL A 30 2.88 15.46 -14.09
N SER A 31 2.78 16.08 -12.93
CA SER A 31 3.20 15.52 -11.65
C SER A 31 2.06 14.71 -11.03
N LEU A 32 2.33 13.44 -10.69
CA LEU A 32 1.39 12.56 -10.02
C LEU A 32 1.60 12.48 -8.50
N LYS A 33 2.51 13.29 -7.95
CA LYS A 33 2.77 13.33 -6.51
C LYS A 33 1.52 13.67 -5.74
N SER A 34 1.23 12.88 -4.71
CA SER A 34 0.06 13.00 -3.87
C SER A 34 0.38 12.55 -2.44
N ARG A 35 -0.64 12.24 -1.63
CA ARG A 35 -0.49 11.83 -0.25
C ARG A 35 -1.40 10.65 0.09
N PHE A 36 -0.90 9.73 0.93
CA PHE A 36 -1.67 8.67 1.55
C PHE A 36 -2.32 9.14 2.85
N SER A 37 -1.56 9.87 3.64
CA SER A 37 -1.96 10.48 4.90
C SER A 37 -1.21 11.78 5.10
N LYS A 38 -1.45 12.48 6.19
CA LYS A 38 -0.84 13.78 6.49
C LYS A 38 0.68 13.78 6.30
N ASN A 39 1.38 12.74 6.76
CA ASN A 39 2.84 12.66 6.75
C ASN A 39 3.42 11.67 5.73
N ILE A 40 2.58 10.93 5.00
CA ILE A 40 3.04 9.91 4.04
C ILE A 40 2.75 10.35 2.61
N PRO A 41 3.80 10.74 1.85
CA PRO A 41 3.67 11.07 0.44
C PRO A 41 3.48 9.82 -0.43
N LEU A 42 2.89 10.02 -1.60
CA LEU A 42 2.80 9.07 -2.70
C LEU A 42 3.44 9.67 -3.96
N ASN A 43 4.15 8.87 -4.72
CA ASN A 43 4.68 9.27 -6.03
C ASN A 43 3.66 9.01 -7.16
N ILE A 44 2.71 8.11 -6.95
CA ILE A 44 1.48 7.91 -7.74
C ILE A 44 0.29 7.79 -6.80
N PRO A 45 -0.90 8.32 -7.13
CA PRO A 45 -2.06 8.34 -6.24
C PRO A 45 -2.83 7.00 -6.23
N VAL A 46 -2.13 5.88 -6.12
CA VAL A 46 -2.71 4.52 -6.17
C VAL A 46 -2.35 3.71 -4.94
N ILE A 47 -3.35 3.08 -4.34
CA ILE A 47 -3.26 2.28 -3.13
C ILE A 47 -3.87 0.91 -3.39
N SER A 48 -3.23 -0.17 -2.95
CA SER A 48 -3.87 -1.50 -3.00
C SER A 48 -4.68 -1.78 -1.74
N ALA A 49 -5.91 -2.29 -1.95
CA ALA A 49 -6.93 -2.44 -0.90
C ALA A 49 -6.57 -3.52 0.13
N ALA A 50 -6.99 -3.28 1.38
CA ALA A 50 -6.80 -4.18 2.51
C ALA A 50 -7.71 -5.41 2.46
N MET A 51 -7.57 -6.22 1.41
CA MET A 51 -8.38 -7.41 1.16
C MET A 51 -7.51 -8.65 1.04
N ASP A 52 -7.97 -9.76 1.60
CA ASP A 52 -7.20 -11.01 1.68
C ASP A 52 -6.97 -11.73 0.33
N THR A 53 -7.59 -11.24 -0.73
CA THR A 53 -7.34 -11.65 -2.12
C THR A 53 -6.68 -10.54 -2.96
N VAL A 54 -6.25 -9.43 -2.34
CA VAL A 54 -5.61 -8.30 -3.05
C VAL A 54 -4.21 -8.00 -2.50
N THR A 55 -4.09 -7.72 -1.19
CA THR A 55 -2.83 -7.17 -0.66
C THR A 55 -2.23 -8.01 0.46
N GLU A 56 -1.18 -8.72 0.11
CA GLU A 56 -0.17 -9.24 1.01
C GLU A 56 1.22 -8.67 0.69
N SER A 57 2.28 -9.20 1.30
CA SER A 57 3.65 -8.65 1.17
C SER A 57 4.11 -8.51 -0.29
N LYS A 58 3.81 -9.46 -1.18
CA LYS A 58 4.19 -9.39 -2.61
C LYS A 58 3.56 -8.19 -3.31
N MET A 59 2.24 -8.00 -3.12
CA MET A 59 1.51 -6.86 -3.67
C MET A 59 1.99 -5.55 -3.06
N ALA A 60 2.18 -5.49 -1.73
CA ALA A 60 2.63 -4.28 -1.06
C ALA A 60 4.03 -3.85 -1.53
N ILE A 61 4.95 -4.81 -1.72
CA ILE A 61 6.28 -4.56 -2.28
C ILE A 61 6.18 -3.99 -3.71
N ALA A 62 5.41 -4.66 -4.58
CA ALA A 62 5.27 -4.24 -5.96
C ALA A 62 4.62 -2.86 -6.08
N MET A 63 3.56 -2.59 -5.29
CA MET A 63 2.87 -1.29 -5.26
C MET A 63 3.80 -0.16 -4.79
N ALA A 64 4.56 -0.38 -3.71
CA ALA A 64 5.51 0.61 -3.23
C ALA A 64 6.65 0.88 -4.23
N ARG A 65 7.11 -0.13 -4.97
CA ARG A 65 8.09 0.02 -6.07
C ARG A 65 7.60 0.90 -7.21
N GLU A 66 6.32 0.85 -7.51
CA GLU A 66 5.71 1.70 -8.53
C GLU A 66 5.38 3.11 -8.02
N GLY A 67 5.56 3.38 -6.71
CA GLY A 67 5.38 4.70 -6.11
C GLY A 67 4.07 4.90 -5.35
N GLY A 68 3.21 3.87 -5.27
CA GLY A 68 2.02 3.83 -4.44
C GLY A 68 2.30 3.29 -3.04
N ILE A 69 1.28 2.73 -2.38
CA ILE A 69 1.39 2.03 -1.10
C ILE A 69 0.41 0.86 -1.03
N GLY A 70 0.82 -0.25 -0.43
CA GLY A 70 -0.06 -1.38 -0.14
C GLY A 70 -0.56 -1.36 1.29
N VAL A 71 -1.85 -1.71 1.48
CA VAL A 71 -2.43 -1.89 2.80
C VAL A 71 -2.61 -3.37 3.08
N LEU A 72 -1.82 -3.93 3.98
CA LEU A 72 -1.92 -5.34 4.39
C LEU A 72 -3.26 -5.58 5.12
N HIS A 73 -3.97 -6.63 4.72
CA HIS A 73 -5.24 -6.99 5.36
C HIS A 73 -5.05 -7.58 6.77
N LYS A 74 -6.13 -7.58 7.56
CA LYS A 74 -6.11 -8.08 8.96
C LYS A 74 -6.58 -9.54 9.14
N ASN A 75 -7.02 -10.24 8.09
CA ASN A 75 -7.49 -11.62 8.15
C ASN A 75 -6.32 -12.59 8.35
N MET A 76 -5.60 -12.42 9.43
CA MET A 76 -4.45 -13.21 9.88
C MET A 76 -4.13 -12.88 11.33
N THR A 77 -3.31 -13.69 11.97
CA THR A 77 -2.84 -13.43 13.32
C THR A 77 -2.02 -12.13 13.39
N ILE A 78 -1.85 -11.59 14.60
CA ILE A 78 -1.04 -10.37 14.82
C ILE A 78 0.39 -10.59 14.33
N GLU A 79 0.98 -11.74 14.67
CA GLU A 79 2.36 -12.05 14.31
C GLU A 79 2.54 -12.27 12.80
N GLU A 80 1.61 -12.96 12.13
CA GLU A 80 1.65 -13.13 10.68
C GLU A 80 1.61 -11.77 9.95
N GLN A 81 0.76 -10.84 10.41
CA GLN A 81 0.69 -9.50 9.82
C GLN A 81 2.01 -8.73 10.03
N ALA A 82 2.61 -8.82 11.23
CA ALA A 82 3.90 -8.22 11.51
C ALA A 82 5.04 -8.83 10.67
N ILE A 83 5.03 -10.15 10.45
CA ILE A 83 5.98 -10.82 9.55
C ILE A 83 5.86 -10.25 8.13
N LYS A 84 4.63 -10.02 7.64
CA LYS A 84 4.41 -9.43 6.30
C LYS A 84 4.89 -7.97 6.24
N VAL A 85 4.71 -7.16 7.29
CA VAL A 85 5.30 -5.82 7.40
C VAL A 85 6.83 -5.91 7.31
N ARG A 86 7.46 -6.74 8.15
CA ARG A 86 8.92 -6.94 8.13
C ARG A 86 9.42 -7.38 6.76
N ALA A 87 8.67 -8.26 6.05
CA ALA A 87 9.01 -8.69 4.69
C ALA A 87 9.04 -7.53 3.69
N VAL A 88 8.07 -6.60 3.76
CA VAL A 88 8.07 -5.39 2.92
C VAL A 88 9.25 -4.49 3.26
N LYS A 89 9.48 -4.20 4.54
CA LYS A 89 10.58 -3.32 5.00
C LYS A 89 11.96 -3.86 4.64
N ARG A 90 12.13 -5.19 4.61
CA ARG A 90 13.38 -5.87 4.24
C ARG A 90 13.57 -6.06 2.74
N SER A 91 12.52 -5.95 1.94
CA SER A 91 12.58 -6.24 0.49
C SER A 91 13.45 -5.25 -0.28
N GLU A 92 13.41 -4.00 0.12
CA GLU A 92 14.33 -2.94 -0.30
C GLU A 92 14.67 -2.09 0.90
N SER A 93 15.93 -2.00 1.18
CA SER A 93 16.46 -1.16 2.23
C SER A 93 17.70 -0.48 1.66
N GLY A 94 17.77 0.85 1.76
CA GLY A 94 19.03 1.55 1.48
C GLY A 94 20.10 1.16 2.49
N MET A 95 19.66 0.76 3.70
CA MET A 95 20.49 0.24 4.78
C MET A 95 19.72 -0.85 5.52
N ILE A 96 20.30 -2.01 5.70
CA ILE A 96 19.75 -3.08 6.54
C ILE A 96 19.95 -2.65 7.98
N ILE A 97 18.87 -2.31 8.67
CA ILE A 97 18.88 -2.00 10.11
C ILE A 97 18.89 -3.32 10.88
N ASP A 98 19.72 -3.40 11.94
CA ASP A 98 19.91 -4.61 12.75
C ASP A 98 20.24 -5.85 11.86
N PRO A 99 21.40 -5.83 11.16
CA PRO A 99 21.80 -6.93 10.30
C PRO A 99 22.08 -8.20 11.13
N VAL A 100 21.97 -9.35 10.48
CA VAL A 100 22.44 -10.60 11.10
C VAL A 100 23.90 -10.46 11.43
N THR A 101 24.27 -10.70 12.70
CA THR A 101 25.64 -10.62 13.21
C THR A 101 26.08 -11.95 13.82
N LEU A 102 27.38 -12.14 13.94
CA LEU A 102 27.98 -13.25 14.70
C LEU A 102 29.01 -12.69 15.67
N PRO A 103 29.24 -13.36 16.82
CA PRO A 103 30.35 -13.04 17.70
C PRO A 103 31.68 -13.56 17.11
N GLU A 104 32.81 -13.00 17.52
CA GLU A 104 34.13 -13.43 17.06
C GLU A 104 34.48 -14.90 17.40
N THR A 105 33.77 -15.48 18.40
CA THR A 105 33.90 -16.87 18.82
C THR A 105 33.18 -17.86 17.93
N ALA A 106 32.30 -17.37 17.03
CA ALA A 106 31.56 -18.22 16.08
C ALA A 106 32.51 -18.97 15.15
N LEU A 107 32.03 -20.07 14.58
CA LEU A 107 32.78 -20.91 13.64
C LEU A 107 32.40 -20.58 12.20
N VAL A 108 33.23 -20.97 11.25
CA VAL A 108 32.95 -20.90 9.80
C VAL A 108 31.65 -21.64 9.45
N SER A 109 31.33 -22.77 10.13
CA SER A 109 30.07 -23.47 9.98
C SER A 109 28.86 -22.59 10.30
N ASP A 110 28.93 -21.79 11.37
CA ASP A 110 27.83 -20.91 11.79
C ASP A 110 27.59 -19.80 10.77
N ALA A 111 28.67 -19.21 10.24
CA ALA A 111 28.58 -18.23 9.18
C ALA A 111 27.94 -18.80 7.91
N ASN A 112 28.35 -19.99 7.47
CA ASN A 112 27.77 -20.66 6.30
C ASN A 112 26.29 -20.97 6.51
N LEU A 113 25.90 -21.50 7.69
CA LEU A 113 24.51 -21.79 8.02
C LEU A 113 23.64 -20.52 7.97
N ASN A 114 24.09 -19.44 8.61
CA ASN A 114 23.36 -18.17 8.60
C ASN A 114 23.27 -17.57 7.19
N MET A 115 24.36 -17.62 6.41
CA MET A 115 24.34 -17.13 5.04
C MET A 115 23.34 -17.89 4.16
N GLN A 116 23.26 -19.21 4.32
CA GLN A 116 22.31 -20.06 3.61
C GLN A 116 20.87 -19.83 4.07
N GLN A 117 20.63 -19.80 5.38
CA GLN A 117 19.31 -19.61 5.97
C GLN A 117 18.70 -18.25 5.62
N TYR A 118 19.50 -17.18 5.73
CA TYR A 118 19.03 -15.82 5.48
C TYR A 118 19.27 -15.34 4.04
N LYS A 119 19.90 -16.18 3.19
CA LYS A 119 20.26 -15.85 1.78
C LYS A 119 21.07 -14.56 1.67
N ILE A 120 22.04 -14.39 2.56
CA ILE A 120 22.94 -13.23 2.64
C ILE A 120 24.36 -13.61 2.28
N GLY A 121 25.13 -12.69 1.71
CA GLY A 121 26.51 -12.94 1.26
C GLY A 121 27.57 -12.29 2.15
N GLY A 122 27.25 -11.90 3.37
CA GLY A 122 28.20 -11.38 4.36
C GLY A 122 27.53 -11.00 5.65
N ILE A 123 28.28 -11.15 6.74
CA ILE A 123 27.81 -11.03 8.12
C ILE A 123 28.82 -10.15 8.88
N PRO A 124 28.41 -9.01 9.45
CA PRO A 124 29.22 -8.25 10.40
C PRO A 124 29.52 -9.07 11.66
N ILE A 125 30.73 -8.95 12.16
CA ILE A 125 31.16 -9.60 13.38
C ILE A 125 31.24 -8.53 14.47
N VAL A 126 30.63 -8.80 15.63
CA VAL A 126 30.51 -7.83 16.73
C VAL A 126 31.00 -8.45 18.05
N ASP A 127 31.43 -7.59 18.97
CA ASP A 127 31.70 -7.98 20.36
C ASP A 127 30.41 -8.06 21.21
N SER A 128 30.57 -8.33 22.51
CA SER A 128 29.47 -8.42 23.49
C SER A 128 28.70 -7.09 23.66
N ASN A 129 29.30 -5.96 23.28
CA ASN A 129 28.73 -4.61 23.35
C ASN A 129 28.16 -4.14 21.99
N LYS A 130 27.99 -5.05 21.03
CA LYS A 130 27.57 -4.77 19.64
C LYS A 130 28.53 -3.85 18.87
N LYS A 131 29.77 -3.67 19.31
CA LYS A 131 30.77 -2.94 18.55
C LYS A 131 31.27 -3.77 17.38
N LEU A 132 31.42 -3.13 16.23
CA LEU A 132 31.90 -3.79 15.02
C LEU A 132 33.40 -4.11 15.13
N ILE A 133 33.76 -5.38 14.98
CA ILE A 133 35.15 -5.86 15.03
C ILE A 133 35.63 -6.47 13.72
N GLY A 134 34.70 -6.83 12.81
CA GLY A 134 35.05 -7.37 11.51
C GLY A 134 33.85 -7.62 10.64
N ILE A 135 34.09 -8.15 9.45
CA ILE A 135 33.06 -8.65 8.52
C ILE A 135 33.57 -9.94 7.89
N VAL A 136 32.68 -10.91 7.72
CA VAL A 136 32.93 -12.11 6.92
C VAL A 136 32.00 -12.14 5.72
N THR A 137 32.51 -12.48 4.55
CA THR A 137 31.76 -12.49 3.28
C THR A 137 31.93 -13.83 2.56
N ASN A 138 31.10 -14.09 1.55
CA ASN A 138 31.25 -15.26 0.67
C ASN A 138 32.66 -15.32 0.04
N ARG A 139 33.35 -14.19 -0.14
CA ARG A 139 34.72 -14.16 -0.67
C ARG A 139 35.69 -14.78 0.29
N ASP A 140 35.57 -14.47 1.59
CA ASP A 140 36.43 -14.97 2.65
C ASP A 140 36.23 -16.46 2.90
N LEU A 141 35.00 -16.95 2.72
CA LEU A 141 34.62 -18.37 2.97
C LEU A 141 34.72 -19.27 1.73
N ARG A 142 34.90 -18.72 0.53
CA ARG A 142 34.83 -19.47 -0.73
C ARG A 142 35.77 -20.65 -0.81
N PHE A 143 36.97 -20.52 -0.27
CA PHE A 143 38.02 -21.56 -0.31
C PHE A 143 38.31 -22.16 1.06
N GLU A 144 37.59 -21.73 2.12
CA GLU A 144 37.77 -22.27 3.47
C GLU A 144 37.11 -23.65 3.60
N LYS A 145 37.95 -24.66 3.83
CA LYS A 145 37.52 -26.05 3.96
C LYS A 145 37.26 -26.46 5.41
N ASN A 146 37.95 -25.81 6.37
CA ASN A 146 37.83 -26.11 7.78
C ASN A 146 36.60 -25.39 8.38
N LYS A 147 35.49 -26.11 8.48
CA LYS A 147 34.23 -25.58 9.02
C LYS A 147 34.29 -25.28 10.53
N ASN A 148 35.24 -25.86 11.26
CA ASN A 148 35.43 -25.64 12.69
C ASN A 148 36.44 -24.53 12.98
N ARG A 149 36.93 -23.83 11.98
CA ARG A 149 37.86 -22.71 12.16
C ARG A 149 37.11 -21.50 12.78
N PRO A 150 37.69 -20.85 13.81
CA PRO A 150 37.12 -19.64 14.40
C PRO A 150 36.99 -18.52 13.37
N ILE A 151 35.85 -17.80 13.38
CA ILE A 151 35.54 -16.75 12.38
C ILE A 151 36.53 -15.59 12.43
N ARG A 152 37.09 -15.29 13.60
CA ARG A 152 38.12 -14.26 13.81
C ARG A 152 39.39 -14.45 12.98
N GLU A 153 39.68 -15.67 12.57
CA GLU A 153 40.87 -15.99 11.77
C GLU A 153 40.66 -15.83 10.27
N VAL A 154 39.40 -15.76 9.82
CA VAL A 154 39.02 -15.66 8.41
C VAL A 154 38.31 -14.34 8.08
N MET A 155 37.79 -13.60 9.07
CA MET A 155 37.12 -12.31 8.87
C MET A 155 38.09 -11.23 8.43
N THR A 156 37.57 -10.24 7.69
CA THR A 156 38.26 -8.98 7.45
C THR A 156 38.11 -8.09 8.69
N SER A 157 39.20 -7.82 9.41
CA SER A 157 39.25 -6.95 10.60
C SER A 157 40.21 -5.77 10.45
N LYS A 158 41.29 -5.91 9.65
CA LYS A 158 42.22 -4.85 9.35
C LYS A 158 41.71 -3.97 8.21
N ASN A 159 41.86 -2.63 8.35
CA ASN A 159 41.39 -1.66 7.35
C ASN A 159 39.86 -1.84 6.98
N LEU A 160 39.05 -2.14 7.98
CA LEU A 160 37.61 -2.28 7.80
C LEU A 160 37.00 -0.94 7.37
N ILE A 161 36.40 -0.93 6.20
CA ILE A 161 35.74 0.26 5.67
C ILE A 161 34.34 0.35 6.27
N THR A 162 34.04 1.46 6.94
CA THR A 162 32.77 1.76 7.59
C THR A 162 32.31 3.17 7.24
N VAL A 163 31.04 3.45 7.48
CA VAL A 163 30.46 4.80 7.40
C VAL A 163 29.65 5.10 8.65
N ASN A 164 29.44 6.39 8.92
CA ASN A 164 28.61 6.81 10.04
C ASN A 164 27.12 6.78 9.69
N GLU A 165 26.31 6.70 10.72
CA GLU A 165 24.86 6.88 10.61
C GLU A 165 24.56 8.23 9.93
N GLY A 166 23.60 8.22 8.98
CA GLY A 166 23.24 9.41 8.18
C GLY A 166 24.00 9.56 6.86
N THR A 167 24.97 8.70 6.56
CA THR A 167 25.64 8.69 5.25
C THR A 167 24.61 8.47 4.13
N SER A 168 24.67 9.32 3.09
CA SER A 168 23.78 9.19 1.94
C SER A 168 24.09 7.93 1.11
N LEU A 169 23.09 7.39 0.40
CA LEU A 169 23.31 6.23 -0.48
C LEU A 169 24.26 6.54 -1.64
N GLN A 170 24.34 7.80 -2.09
CA GLN A 170 25.28 8.24 -3.12
C GLN A 170 26.72 8.21 -2.60
N ASP A 171 26.98 8.71 -1.38
CA ASP A 171 28.29 8.64 -0.76
C ASP A 171 28.68 7.18 -0.48
N ALA A 172 27.73 6.37 -0.01
CA ALA A 172 27.94 4.94 0.21
C ALA A 172 28.32 4.22 -1.10
N GLU A 173 27.67 4.55 -2.23
CA GLU A 173 28.02 4.01 -3.54
C GLU A 173 29.46 4.33 -3.96
N GLN A 174 29.86 5.59 -3.81
CA GLN A 174 31.22 6.02 -4.13
C GLN A 174 32.28 5.27 -3.28
N ILE A 175 31.96 5.05 -1.99
CA ILE A 175 32.86 4.30 -1.07
C ILE A 175 32.94 2.83 -1.50
N LEU A 176 31.79 2.18 -1.79
CA LEU A 176 31.74 0.79 -2.26
C LEU A 176 32.56 0.63 -3.56
N GLN A 177 32.38 1.56 -4.51
CA GLN A 177 33.11 1.57 -5.77
C GLN A 177 34.61 1.78 -5.59
N LYS A 178 35.01 2.82 -4.82
CA LYS A 178 36.40 3.17 -4.53
C LYS A 178 37.18 2.01 -3.91
N HIS A 179 36.55 1.34 -2.94
CA HIS A 179 37.18 0.24 -2.21
C HIS A 179 36.88 -1.15 -2.79
N LYS A 180 36.12 -1.23 -3.87
CA LYS A 180 35.73 -2.49 -4.57
C LYS A 180 35.13 -3.51 -3.61
N ILE A 181 34.28 -3.04 -2.68
CA ILE A 181 33.57 -3.86 -1.70
C ILE A 181 32.06 -3.87 -2.01
N GLU A 182 31.35 -4.91 -1.60
CA GLU A 182 29.92 -5.06 -1.82
C GLU A 182 29.08 -4.76 -0.57
N LYS A 183 29.74 -4.63 0.58
CA LYS A 183 29.09 -4.47 1.87
C LYS A 183 29.81 -3.41 2.68
N LEU A 184 29.04 -2.49 3.24
CA LEU A 184 29.53 -1.33 3.96
C LEU A 184 28.80 -1.24 5.31
N PRO A 185 29.46 -1.64 6.41
CA PRO A 185 28.89 -1.51 7.74
C PRO A 185 28.69 -0.03 8.10
N VAL A 186 27.55 0.26 8.71
CA VAL A 186 27.20 1.59 9.24
C VAL A 186 27.33 1.53 10.76
N VAL A 187 28.11 2.45 11.32
CA VAL A 187 28.39 2.50 12.76
C VAL A 187 28.02 3.86 13.35
N SER A 188 27.73 3.86 14.64
CA SER A 188 27.58 5.07 15.44
C SER A 188 28.97 5.66 15.78
N LYS A 189 28.99 6.81 16.44
CA LYS A 189 30.24 7.49 16.85
C LYS A 189 31.14 6.66 17.78
N ASP A 190 30.56 5.76 18.55
CA ASP A 190 31.23 4.82 19.47
C ASP A 190 31.52 3.45 18.86
N ASN A 191 31.44 3.34 17.53
CA ASN A 191 31.67 2.12 16.74
C ASN A 191 30.66 0.99 16.97
N THR A 192 29.47 1.30 17.52
CA THR A 192 28.37 0.32 17.61
C THR A 192 27.76 0.11 16.22
N LEU A 193 27.56 -1.14 15.83
CA LEU A 193 26.93 -1.48 14.55
C LEU A 193 25.46 -1.04 14.53
N VAL A 194 25.12 -0.14 13.61
CA VAL A 194 23.77 0.40 13.40
C VAL A 194 23.09 -0.28 12.21
N GLY A 195 23.87 -0.60 11.18
CA GLY A 195 23.32 -1.16 9.94
C GLY A 195 24.36 -1.68 8.96
N LEU A 196 23.88 -2.14 7.83
CA LEU A 196 24.71 -2.63 6.72
C LEU A 196 24.14 -2.12 5.40
N ILE A 197 24.93 -1.42 4.60
CA ILE A 197 24.58 -1.03 3.23
C ILE A 197 25.23 -2.04 2.28
N THR A 198 24.47 -2.54 1.28
CA THR A 198 25.02 -3.45 0.26
C THR A 198 24.91 -2.84 -1.13
N PHE A 199 25.84 -3.23 -2.01
CA PHE A 199 25.80 -2.83 -3.43
C PHE A 199 24.46 -3.18 -4.08
N ARG A 200 23.86 -4.32 -3.71
CA ARG A 200 22.56 -4.76 -4.23
C ARG A 200 21.44 -3.80 -3.83
N ASP A 201 21.47 -3.22 -2.64
CA ASP A 201 20.47 -2.28 -2.17
C ASP A 201 20.58 -0.94 -2.89
N ILE A 202 21.80 -0.48 -3.16
CA ILE A 202 22.07 0.72 -3.96
C ILE A 202 21.57 0.53 -5.40
N THR A 203 21.94 -0.59 -6.06
CA THR A 203 21.49 -0.87 -7.43
C THR A 203 19.97 -0.87 -7.55
N LYS A 204 19.26 -1.46 -6.58
CA LYS A 204 17.79 -1.43 -6.54
C LYS A 204 17.23 -0.02 -6.37
N HIS A 205 17.92 0.85 -5.64
CA HIS A 205 17.50 2.24 -5.49
C HIS A 205 17.46 2.97 -6.82
N PHE A 206 18.47 2.79 -7.68
CA PHE A 206 18.54 3.42 -9.00
C PHE A 206 17.60 2.82 -10.03
N THR A 207 17.27 1.53 -9.93
CA THR A 207 16.35 0.88 -10.89
C THR A 207 14.88 1.26 -10.70
N LYS A 208 14.47 1.75 -9.53
CA LYS A 208 13.10 2.16 -9.21
C LYS A 208 13.06 3.54 -8.53
N PRO A 209 13.36 4.62 -9.29
CA PRO A 209 13.47 5.97 -8.72
C PRO A 209 12.15 6.50 -8.17
N ASN A 210 11.01 6.01 -8.67
CA ASN A 210 9.68 6.39 -8.21
C ASN A 210 9.19 5.60 -6.99
N ALA A 211 9.96 4.62 -6.48
CA ALA A 211 9.54 3.82 -5.35
C ALA A 211 9.22 4.69 -4.12
N ASN A 212 8.10 4.35 -3.44
CA ASN A 212 7.69 5.03 -2.21
C ASN A 212 8.50 4.47 -1.03
N LYS A 213 9.46 5.27 -0.55
CA LYS A 213 10.41 4.88 0.48
C LYS A 213 10.35 5.82 1.68
N ASP A 214 10.67 5.27 2.86
CA ASP A 214 10.87 6.04 4.08
C ASP A 214 12.27 6.71 4.10
N LYS A 215 12.54 7.47 5.16
CA LYS A 215 13.83 8.16 5.35
C LYS A 215 15.06 7.23 5.40
N TYR A 216 14.85 5.95 5.62
CA TYR A 216 15.90 4.92 5.63
C TYR A 216 16.01 4.16 4.30
N GLY A 217 15.30 4.59 3.25
CA GLY A 217 15.29 3.95 1.95
C GLY A 217 14.48 2.63 1.89
N ARG A 218 13.70 2.30 2.93
CA ARG A 218 12.87 1.11 2.98
C ARG A 218 11.50 1.39 2.35
N LEU A 219 10.94 0.40 1.66
CA LEU A 219 9.60 0.53 1.07
C LEU A 219 8.56 0.82 2.17
N ARG A 220 7.63 1.74 1.86
CA ARG A 220 6.51 2.05 2.76
C ARG A 220 5.40 1.03 2.64
N VAL A 221 4.77 0.75 3.79
CA VAL A 221 3.65 -0.18 3.90
C VAL A 221 2.68 0.26 4.99
N ALA A 222 1.39 0.17 4.71
CA ALA A 222 0.35 0.34 5.71
C ALA A 222 -0.28 -1.01 6.09
N ALA A 223 -0.93 -1.08 7.24
CA ALA A 223 -1.62 -2.29 7.70
C ALA A 223 -3.00 -1.97 8.26
N ALA A 224 -3.99 -2.77 7.88
CA ALA A 224 -5.35 -2.64 8.37
C ALA A 224 -5.50 -3.25 9.77
N VAL A 225 -6.28 -2.58 10.60
CA VAL A 225 -6.75 -3.06 11.90
C VAL A 225 -8.27 -2.89 12.00
N GLY A 226 -8.90 -3.61 12.92
CA GLY A 226 -10.33 -3.50 13.18
C GLY A 226 -10.62 -2.85 14.54
N VAL A 227 -11.90 -2.77 14.87
CA VAL A 227 -12.39 -2.35 16.18
C VAL A 227 -12.57 -3.60 17.06
N THR A 228 -11.45 -4.14 17.54
CA THR A 228 -11.38 -5.37 18.33
C THR A 228 -10.71 -5.11 19.67
N SER A 229 -10.88 -6.02 20.64
CA SER A 229 -10.28 -5.88 21.98
C SER A 229 -8.75 -5.90 21.95
N ASP A 230 -8.15 -6.62 20.97
CA ASP A 230 -6.71 -6.78 20.74
C ASP A 230 -6.08 -5.68 19.88
N VAL A 231 -6.81 -4.63 19.52
CA VAL A 231 -6.36 -3.62 18.55
C VAL A 231 -5.07 -2.92 18.98
N LEU A 232 -4.90 -2.59 20.25
CA LEU A 232 -3.69 -1.91 20.73
C LEU A 232 -2.46 -2.82 20.66
N GLU A 233 -2.58 -4.08 21.06
CA GLU A 233 -1.54 -5.09 20.96
C GLU A 233 -1.12 -5.27 19.49
N ARG A 234 -2.09 -5.36 18.58
CA ARG A 234 -1.84 -5.45 17.13
C ARG A 234 -1.10 -4.24 16.60
N VAL A 235 -1.53 -3.02 16.96
CA VAL A 235 -0.87 -1.78 16.54
C VAL A 235 0.55 -1.70 17.08
N GLU A 236 0.78 -2.06 18.35
CA GLU A 236 2.12 -2.09 18.95
C GLU A 236 3.05 -3.06 18.22
N THR A 237 2.59 -4.28 17.95
CA THR A 237 3.36 -5.30 17.24
C THR A 237 3.69 -4.86 15.81
N LEU A 238 2.74 -4.23 15.11
CA LEU A 238 2.94 -3.67 13.77
C LEU A 238 3.90 -2.48 13.77
N ASN A 239 3.80 -1.60 14.76
CA ASN A 239 4.70 -0.46 14.94
C ASN A 239 6.15 -0.94 15.20
N ASN A 240 6.33 -1.96 16.04
CA ASN A 240 7.62 -2.60 16.28
C ASN A 240 8.16 -3.33 15.04
N ALA A 241 7.30 -3.77 14.13
CA ALA A 241 7.68 -4.31 12.82
C ALA A 241 8.05 -3.21 11.80
N GLY A 242 7.80 -1.93 12.12
CA GLY A 242 8.15 -0.77 11.31
C GLY A 242 7.08 -0.38 10.28
N VAL A 243 5.80 -0.63 10.55
CA VAL A 243 4.70 -0.14 9.70
C VAL A 243 4.72 1.39 9.61
N ASP A 244 4.39 1.94 8.44
CA ASP A 244 4.41 3.41 8.24
C ASP A 244 3.08 4.06 8.62
N ALA A 245 1.96 3.36 8.47
CA ALA A 245 0.63 3.82 8.88
C ALA A 245 -0.30 2.67 9.24
N ILE A 246 -1.29 2.98 10.09
CA ILE A 246 -2.40 2.09 10.41
C ILE A 246 -3.65 2.55 9.67
N VAL A 247 -4.42 1.59 9.15
CA VAL A 247 -5.73 1.82 8.55
C VAL A 247 -6.80 1.18 9.43
N ILE A 248 -7.57 1.99 10.14
CA ILE A 248 -8.76 1.50 10.86
C ILE A 248 -9.84 1.27 9.81
N ASP A 249 -10.03 0.01 9.43
CA ASP A 249 -10.82 -0.41 8.28
C ASP A 249 -12.11 -1.11 8.70
N THR A 250 -13.24 -0.43 8.58
CA THR A 250 -14.57 -0.89 8.98
C THR A 250 -15.60 -0.66 7.87
N ALA A 251 -16.73 -1.36 7.93
CA ALA A 251 -17.84 -1.15 7.00
C ALA A 251 -18.51 0.23 7.22
N HIS A 252 -18.44 0.77 8.47
CA HIS A 252 -18.99 2.07 8.82
C HIS A 252 -18.07 2.79 9.82
N GLY A 253 -17.26 3.73 9.30
CA GLY A 253 -16.28 4.50 10.08
C GLY A 253 -16.90 5.53 11.03
N HIS A 254 -18.11 6.01 10.75
CA HIS A 254 -18.82 6.99 11.59
C HIS A 254 -19.55 6.30 12.75
N SER A 255 -18.81 5.68 13.65
CA SER A 255 -19.38 4.96 14.80
C SER A 255 -18.58 5.24 16.08
N LYS A 256 -19.26 5.11 17.25
CA LYS A 256 -18.66 5.32 18.57
C LYS A 256 -17.44 4.41 18.79
N GLY A 257 -17.53 3.13 18.39
CA GLY A 257 -16.43 2.17 18.54
C GLY A 257 -15.19 2.58 17.78
N VAL A 258 -15.34 3.03 16.53
CA VAL A 258 -14.25 3.56 15.72
C VAL A 258 -13.62 4.77 16.40
N GLY A 259 -14.42 5.73 16.84
CA GLY A 259 -13.91 6.93 17.52
C GLY A 259 -13.10 6.63 18.78
N VAL A 260 -13.51 5.62 19.57
CA VAL A 260 -12.75 5.17 20.75
C VAL A 260 -11.40 4.59 20.35
N VAL A 261 -11.36 3.76 19.30
CA VAL A 261 -10.11 3.14 18.82
C VAL A 261 -9.16 4.20 18.26
N VAL A 262 -9.64 5.15 17.43
CA VAL A 262 -8.82 6.26 16.91
C VAL A 262 -8.13 7.00 18.04
N LYS A 263 -8.90 7.45 19.04
CA LYS A 263 -8.36 8.18 20.20
C LYS A 263 -7.33 7.37 20.98
N LYS A 264 -7.58 6.07 21.22
CA LYS A 264 -6.64 5.19 21.92
C LYS A 264 -5.32 5.05 21.15
N VAL A 265 -5.39 4.77 19.84
CA VAL A 265 -4.22 4.61 18.98
C VAL A 265 -3.41 5.91 18.90
N LYS A 266 -4.06 7.06 18.66
CA LYS A 266 -3.35 8.36 18.58
C LYS A 266 -2.75 8.79 19.91
N ASN A 267 -3.35 8.46 21.04
CA ASN A 267 -2.78 8.77 22.35
C ASN A 267 -1.53 7.96 22.66
N GLN A 268 -1.50 6.66 22.28
CA GLN A 268 -0.38 5.75 22.54
C GLN A 268 0.73 5.85 21.49
N PHE A 269 0.38 6.07 20.21
CA PHE A 269 1.30 6.07 19.06
C PHE A 269 1.23 7.41 18.31
N LYS A 270 1.68 8.49 18.94
CA LYS A 270 1.53 9.88 18.45
C LYS A 270 2.14 10.12 17.05
N GLU A 271 3.25 9.45 16.75
CA GLU A 271 3.97 9.61 15.47
C GLU A 271 3.44 8.72 14.34
N LEU A 272 2.52 7.80 14.66
CA LEU A 272 1.97 6.87 13.68
C LEU A 272 0.74 7.49 13.01
N ASP A 273 0.77 7.55 11.68
CA ASP A 273 -0.39 8.03 10.91
C ASP A 273 -1.53 7.02 10.95
N VAL A 274 -2.73 7.52 11.15
CA VAL A 274 -3.97 6.74 11.24
C VAL A 274 -4.96 7.17 10.16
N VAL A 275 -5.17 6.30 9.18
CA VAL A 275 -6.20 6.43 8.16
C VAL A 275 -7.48 5.77 8.66
N VAL A 276 -8.61 6.41 8.51
CA VAL A 276 -9.88 5.89 9.06
C VAL A 276 -10.96 5.80 7.99
N GLY A 277 -11.68 4.70 7.95
CA GLY A 277 -12.81 4.48 7.05
C GLY A 277 -13.61 3.20 7.35
N ASN A 278 -14.69 2.95 6.56
CA ASN A 278 -15.14 3.77 5.44
C ASN A 278 -16.24 4.74 5.87
N ILE A 279 -16.26 5.89 5.24
CA ILE A 279 -17.27 6.92 5.43
C ILE A 279 -17.87 7.35 4.08
N ALA A 280 -18.95 8.12 4.10
CA ALA A 280 -19.57 8.66 2.88
C ALA A 280 -20.10 10.08 3.03
N THR A 281 -20.12 10.67 4.24
CA THR A 281 -20.79 11.93 4.53
C THR A 281 -19.83 12.99 5.08
N ALA A 282 -20.20 14.26 4.89
CA ALA A 282 -19.49 15.42 5.43
C ALA A 282 -19.31 15.35 6.96
N ASP A 283 -20.38 15.00 7.69
CA ASP A 283 -20.36 14.94 9.15
C ASP A 283 -19.41 13.84 9.66
N ALA A 284 -19.38 12.69 8.98
CA ALA A 284 -18.44 11.62 9.30
C ALA A 284 -16.98 12.07 9.12
N ALA A 285 -16.70 12.80 8.04
CA ALA A 285 -15.35 13.32 7.78
C ALA A 285 -14.89 14.30 8.85
N LYS A 286 -15.72 15.30 9.19
CA LYS A 286 -15.43 16.26 10.25
C LYS A 286 -15.20 15.56 11.59
N TYR A 287 -16.11 14.66 11.98
CA TYR A 287 -15.97 13.87 13.20
C TYR A 287 -14.65 13.13 13.30
N LEU A 288 -14.23 12.43 12.23
CA LEU A 288 -12.98 11.66 12.24
C LEU A 288 -11.74 12.56 12.32
N VAL A 289 -11.75 13.70 11.63
CA VAL A 289 -10.67 14.69 11.68
C VAL A 289 -10.55 15.29 13.09
N ASP A 290 -11.67 15.68 13.70
CA ASP A 290 -11.73 16.25 15.05
C ASP A 290 -11.16 15.31 16.12
N ILE A 291 -11.25 14.00 15.91
CA ILE A 291 -10.71 13.00 16.84
C ILE A 291 -9.29 12.53 16.49
N GLY A 292 -8.65 13.12 15.46
CA GLY A 292 -7.24 12.93 15.13
C GLY A 292 -6.92 11.96 14.01
N ALA A 293 -7.84 11.69 13.07
CA ALA A 293 -7.53 10.95 11.85
C ALA A 293 -6.55 11.74 10.97
N ASP A 294 -5.54 11.08 10.43
CA ASP A 294 -4.53 11.67 9.52
C ASP A 294 -4.89 11.52 8.03
N ALA A 295 -5.92 10.75 7.73
CA ALA A 295 -6.60 10.68 6.43
C ALA A 295 -7.97 10.01 6.60
N VAL A 296 -8.89 10.28 5.67
CA VAL A 296 -10.21 9.63 5.63
C VAL A 296 -10.37 8.80 4.36
N LYS A 297 -10.99 7.62 4.50
CA LYS A 297 -11.26 6.71 3.40
C LYS A 297 -12.75 6.65 3.09
N VAL A 298 -13.11 7.03 1.85
CA VAL A 298 -14.49 7.28 1.41
C VAL A 298 -14.99 6.17 0.51
N GLY A 299 -16.11 5.54 0.87
CA GLY A 299 -16.76 4.53 0.05
C GLY A 299 -17.62 3.57 0.85
N ILE A 300 -18.95 3.71 0.78
CA ILE A 300 -19.93 2.79 1.37
C ILE A 300 -20.70 2.10 0.25
N GLY A 301 -20.35 0.82 0.01
CA GLY A 301 -21.00 -0.05 -0.94
C GLY A 301 -20.65 0.09 -2.43
N PRO A 302 -19.60 0.84 -2.89
CA PRO A 302 -19.29 0.97 -4.31
C PRO A 302 -18.44 -0.19 -4.87
N GLY A 303 -17.89 -1.07 -4.04
CA GLY A 303 -17.03 -2.16 -4.47
C GLY A 303 -17.75 -3.19 -5.35
N SER A 304 -17.08 -3.76 -6.36
CA SER A 304 -17.66 -4.68 -7.34
C SER A 304 -18.19 -6.01 -6.75
N ILE A 305 -17.71 -6.37 -5.56
CA ILE A 305 -18.10 -7.58 -4.82
C ILE A 305 -18.84 -7.25 -3.52
N CYS A 306 -19.18 -5.97 -3.32
CA CYS A 306 -19.92 -5.51 -2.15
C CYS A 306 -21.43 -5.60 -2.42
N THR A 307 -22.17 -6.17 -1.49
CA THR A 307 -23.64 -6.26 -1.54
C THR A 307 -24.32 -5.46 -0.45
N THR A 308 -23.61 -4.64 0.32
CA THR A 308 -24.16 -3.81 1.41
C THR A 308 -25.37 -3.01 0.96
N ARG A 309 -25.34 -2.40 -0.23
CA ARG A 309 -26.46 -1.59 -0.76
C ARG A 309 -27.71 -2.43 -1.02
N VAL A 310 -27.55 -3.70 -1.37
CA VAL A 310 -28.67 -4.63 -1.66
C VAL A 310 -29.17 -5.30 -0.38
N ILE A 311 -28.25 -5.70 0.50
CA ILE A 311 -28.58 -6.47 1.71
C ILE A 311 -29.04 -5.56 2.85
N ALA A 312 -28.28 -4.49 3.12
CA ALA A 312 -28.58 -3.55 4.20
C ALA A 312 -29.39 -2.32 3.73
N GLY A 313 -29.53 -2.09 2.43
CA GLY A 313 -30.17 -0.90 1.85
C GLY A 313 -29.42 0.40 2.10
N VAL A 314 -28.15 0.32 2.52
CA VAL A 314 -27.33 1.48 2.90
C VAL A 314 -26.17 1.65 1.92
N GLY A 315 -25.92 2.89 1.53
CA GLY A 315 -24.82 3.25 0.65
C GLY A 315 -24.90 4.70 0.19
N TYR A 316 -23.87 5.13 -0.53
CA TYR A 316 -23.82 6.48 -1.09
C TYR A 316 -23.16 6.43 -2.47
N PRO A 317 -23.68 7.09 -3.51
CA PRO A 317 -23.03 7.17 -4.82
C PRO A 317 -21.63 7.79 -4.70
N GLN A 318 -20.63 7.10 -5.25
CA GLN A 318 -19.23 7.31 -4.89
C GLN A 318 -18.70 8.71 -5.23
N LEU A 319 -19.04 9.23 -6.42
CA LEU A 319 -18.59 10.54 -6.84
C LEU A 319 -19.14 11.63 -5.91
N THR A 320 -20.44 11.57 -5.60
CA THR A 320 -21.08 12.54 -4.68
C THR A 320 -20.47 12.43 -3.28
N ALA A 321 -20.22 11.22 -2.77
CA ALA A 321 -19.58 11.04 -1.47
C ALA A 321 -18.21 11.74 -1.40
N ILE A 322 -17.39 11.60 -2.44
CA ILE A 322 -16.07 12.25 -2.49
C ILE A 322 -16.22 13.78 -2.52
N ILE A 323 -17.13 14.31 -3.35
CA ILE A 323 -17.36 15.76 -3.47
C ILE A 323 -17.81 16.35 -2.12
N GLU A 324 -18.75 15.71 -1.43
CA GLU A 324 -19.26 16.18 -0.13
C GLU A 324 -18.18 16.15 0.96
N VAL A 325 -17.43 15.06 1.04
CA VAL A 325 -16.30 14.94 1.98
C VAL A 325 -15.22 15.98 1.65
N SER A 326 -14.91 16.18 0.37
CA SER A 326 -13.92 17.17 -0.07
C SER A 326 -14.33 18.60 0.31
N LYS A 327 -15.59 18.96 0.11
CA LYS A 327 -16.13 20.26 0.54
C LYS A 327 -16.08 20.43 2.07
N ALA A 328 -16.39 19.37 2.82
CA ALA A 328 -16.39 19.40 4.26
C ALA A 328 -14.98 19.56 4.88
N LEU A 329 -13.96 19.12 4.16
CA LEU A 329 -12.56 19.19 4.57
C LEU A 329 -11.77 20.29 3.83
N GLU A 330 -12.45 21.20 3.14
CA GLU A 330 -11.81 22.32 2.46
C GLU A 330 -11.01 23.15 3.48
N GLY A 331 -9.75 23.45 3.13
CA GLY A 331 -8.81 24.15 4.03
C GLY A 331 -8.16 23.26 5.11
N SER A 332 -8.56 21.99 5.24
CA SER A 332 -7.85 21.03 6.10
C SER A 332 -6.66 20.39 5.36
N ASP A 333 -5.64 19.98 6.11
CA ASP A 333 -4.48 19.27 5.56
C ASP A 333 -4.66 17.73 5.56
N ILE A 334 -5.90 17.25 5.60
CA ILE A 334 -6.25 15.83 5.70
C ILE A 334 -6.56 15.24 4.32
N PRO A 335 -5.77 14.26 3.83
CA PRO A 335 -6.02 13.61 2.55
C PRO A 335 -7.29 12.76 2.53
N ILE A 336 -7.88 12.67 1.34
CA ILE A 336 -9.07 11.88 1.05
C ILE A 336 -8.70 10.72 0.15
N ILE A 337 -9.01 9.49 0.56
CA ILE A 337 -8.80 8.27 -0.23
C ILE A 337 -10.16 7.81 -0.77
N ALA A 338 -10.32 7.77 -2.10
CA ALA A 338 -11.50 7.22 -2.75
C ALA A 338 -11.39 5.68 -2.84
N ASP A 339 -12.23 4.96 -2.10
CA ASP A 339 -12.18 3.50 -2.00
C ASP A 339 -13.39 2.86 -2.67
N GLY A 340 -13.15 2.19 -3.81
CA GLY A 340 -14.15 1.44 -4.57
C GLY A 340 -14.84 2.22 -5.69
N GLY A 341 -15.58 1.47 -6.52
CA GLY A 341 -16.34 1.99 -7.65
C GLY A 341 -15.50 2.21 -8.93
N ILE A 342 -14.18 2.14 -8.88
CA ILE A 342 -13.29 2.33 -10.02
C ILE A 342 -13.25 1.05 -10.85
N ARG A 343 -13.68 1.14 -12.11
CA ARG A 343 -13.73 0.03 -13.07
C ARG A 343 -12.81 0.25 -14.26
N TYR A 344 -12.63 1.49 -14.67
CA TYR A 344 -11.81 1.89 -15.80
C TYR A 344 -10.72 2.89 -15.37
N THR A 345 -9.68 3.02 -16.16
CA THR A 345 -8.61 4.00 -15.93
C THR A 345 -9.13 5.43 -15.86
N GLY A 346 -10.15 5.76 -16.66
CA GLY A 346 -10.80 7.07 -16.67
C GLY A 346 -11.57 7.45 -15.40
N ASP A 347 -11.88 6.48 -14.52
CA ASP A 347 -12.52 6.78 -13.24
C ASP A 347 -11.54 7.38 -12.23
N ILE A 348 -10.22 7.11 -12.39
CA ILE A 348 -9.18 7.65 -11.52
C ILE A 348 -9.13 9.19 -11.60
N PRO A 349 -8.98 9.83 -12.78
CA PRO A 349 -9.02 11.29 -12.86
C PRO A 349 -10.36 11.88 -12.42
N LYS A 350 -11.50 11.17 -12.59
CA LYS A 350 -12.80 11.62 -12.06
C LYS A 350 -12.80 11.63 -10.53
N ALA A 351 -12.27 10.61 -9.87
CA ALA A 351 -12.16 10.54 -8.41
C ALA A 351 -11.27 11.69 -7.87
N ILE A 352 -10.12 11.92 -8.53
CA ILE A 352 -9.20 13.02 -8.15
C ILE A 352 -9.86 14.38 -8.35
N ALA A 353 -10.49 14.63 -9.52
CA ALA A 353 -11.19 15.88 -9.78
C ALA A 353 -12.36 16.14 -8.81
N ALA A 354 -12.99 15.08 -8.30
CA ALA A 354 -14.02 15.16 -7.26
C ALA A 354 -13.47 15.56 -5.88
N GLY A 355 -12.14 15.53 -5.70
CA GLY A 355 -11.47 15.96 -4.47
C GLY A 355 -10.63 14.92 -3.76
N ALA A 356 -10.56 13.68 -4.26
CA ALA A 356 -9.69 12.65 -3.68
C ALA A 356 -8.20 12.98 -3.91
N ASP A 357 -7.36 12.64 -2.94
CA ASP A 357 -5.90 12.71 -3.06
C ASP A 357 -5.33 11.42 -3.65
N ALA A 358 -5.96 10.29 -3.38
CA ALA A 358 -5.57 9.00 -3.90
C ALA A 358 -6.77 8.06 -4.06
N VAL A 359 -6.59 7.01 -4.85
CA VAL A 359 -7.61 5.97 -5.07
C VAL A 359 -7.14 4.63 -4.51
N MET A 360 -8.04 3.92 -3.82
CA MET A 360 -7.81 2.55 -3.37
C MET A 360 -8.47 1.57 -4.34
N LEU A 361 -7.67 0.64 -4.85
CA LEU A 361 -8.07 -0.32 -5.88
C LEU A 361 -8.11 -1.74 -5.32
N GLY A 362 -9.22 -2.44 -5.55
CA GLY A 362 -9.42 -3.85 -5.22
C GLY A 362 -9.48 -4.71 -6.50
N SER A 363 -10.61 -4.70 -7.20
CA SER A 363 -10.88 -5.56 -8.37
C SER A 363 -9.88 -5.38 -9.51
N LEU A 364 -9.43 -4.17 -9.77
CA LEU A 364 -8.46 -3.87 -10.82
C LEU A 364 -7.09 -4.50 -10.55
N LEU A 365 -6.74 -4.74 -9.28
CA LEU A 365 -5.47 -5.33 -8.85
C LEU A 365 -5.59 -6.82 -8.52
N ALA A 366 -6.79 -7.31 -8.19
CA ALA A 366 -7.00 -8.71 -7.76
C ALA A 366 -6.55 -9.74 -8.82
N GLY A 367 -6.57 -9.38 -10.11
CA GLY A 367 -6.13 -10.24 -11.22
C GLY A 367 -4.62 -10.29 -11.44
N THR A 368 -3.81 -9.49 -10.73
CA THR A 368 -2.36 -9.45 -10.93
C THR A 368 -1.65 -10.64 -10.30
N ARG A 369 -0.44 -10.93 -10.75
CA ARG A 369 0.41 -12.02 -10.24
C ARG A 369 0.72 -11.87 -8.75
N GLU A 370 0.88 -10.64 -8.29
CA GLU A 370 1.27 -10.30 -6.92
C GLU A 370 0.12 -10.40 -5.91
N SER A 371 -1.14 -10.40 -6.39
CA SER A 371 -2.29 -10.61 -5.50
C SER A 371 -2.29 -12.02 -4.91
N PRO A 372 -2.69 -12.20 -3.64
CA PRO A 372 -2.67 -13.51 -2.98
C PRO A 372 -3.80 -14.45 -3.42
N GLY A 373 -4.84 -13.96 -4.11
CA GLY A 373 -5.95 -14.78 -4.58
C GLY A 373 -5.46 -16.01 -5.38
N GLU A 374 -6.11 -17.13 -5.18
CA GLU A 374 -5.79 -18.38 -5.85
C GLU A 374 -5.95 -18.27 -7.37
N THR A 375 -5.00 -18.82 -8.12
CA THR A 375 -5.10 -18.88 -9.58
C THR A 375 -5.88 -20.11 -10.00
N VAL A 376 -6.98 -19.91 -10.70
CA VAL A 376 -7.87 -20.98 -11.20
C VAL A 376 -7.93 -20.94 -12.73
N ILE A 377 -8.04 -22.13 -13.36
CA ILE A 377 -8.28 -22.26 -14.79
C ILE A 377 -9.77 -22.51 -15.00
N TYR A 378 -10.39 -21.70 -15.83
CA TYR A 378 -11.79 -21.85 -16.20
C TYR A 378 -11.95 -21.57 -17.69
N GLU A 379 -12.63 -22.49 -18.42
CA GLU A 379 -12.79 -22.42 -19.87
C GLU A 379 -11.48 -22.12 -20.63
N GLY A 380 -10.38 -22.79 -20.22
CA GLY A 380 -9.07 -22.65 -20.84
C GLY A 380 -8.32 -21.33 -20.53
N ARG A 381 -8.90 -20.43 -19.73
CA ARG A 381 -8.32 -19.14 -19.35
C ARG A 381 -7.94 -19.10 -17.87
N LYS A 382 -6.91 -18.32 -17.53
CA LYS A 382 -6.49 -18.11 -16.14
C LYS A 382 -7.31 -16.99 -15.50
N TYR A 383 -7.77 -17.24 -14.29
CA TYR A 383 -8.46 -16.28 -13.41
C TYR A 383 -7.80 -16.27 -12.04
N LYS A 384 -8.08 -15.23 -11.26
CA LYS A 384 -7.74 -15.15 -9.84
C LYS A 384 -9.01 -15.11 -9.02
N THR A 385 -9.05 -15.83 -7.90
CA THR A 385 -10.14 -15.71 -6.92
C THR A 385 -10.11 -14.29 -6.32
N TYR A 386 -11.28 -13.67 -6.28
CA TYR A 386 -11.49 -12.36 -5.68
C TYR A 386 -12.73 -12.39 -4.81
N ARG A 387 -12.60 -11.99 -3.54
CA ARG A 387 -13.73 -12.03 -2.60
C ARG A 387 -13.88 -10.75 -1.80
N GLY A 388 -15.15 -10.42 -1.49
CA GLY A 388 -15.50 -9.34 -0.58
C GLY A 388 -15.14 -9.69 0.86
N MET A 389 -14.70 -8.69 1.61
CA MET A 389 -14.44 -8.86 3.05
C MET A 389 -15.72 -9.19 3.84
N GLY A 390 -16.92 -8.90 3.27
CA GLY A 390 -18.22 -9.30 3.80
C GLY A 390 -18.73 -10.65 3.30
N SER A 391 -17.95 -11.45 2.56
CA SER A 391 -18.32 -12.80 2.18
C SER A 391 -18.23 -13.76 3.38
N VAL A 392 -19.00 -14.84 3.35
CA VAL A 392 -18.97 -15.85 4.43
C VAL A 392 -17.58 -16.41 4.63
N GLU A 393 -16.84 -16.65 3.53
CA GLU A 393 -15.47 -17.17 3.56
C GLU A 393 -14.51 -16.20 4.22
N ALA A 394 -14.60 -14.89 3.92
CA ALA A 394 -13.76 -13.88 4.55
C ALA A 394 -14.12 -13.69 6.03
N MET A 395 -15.42 -13.75 6.38
CA MET A 395 -15.89 -13.65 7.77
C MET A 395 -15.37 -14.80 8.63
N LYS A 396 -15.32 -16.02 8.10
CA LYS A 396 -14.73 -17.19 8.77
C LYS A 396 -13.24 -17.02 9.06
N MET A 397 -12.54 -16.24 8.23
CA MET A 397 -11.10 -15.95 8.39
C MET A 397 -10.82 -14.73 9.28
N GLY A 398 -11.86 -14.07 9.83
CA GLY A 398 -11.69 -12.98 10.81
C GLY A 398 -12.29 -11.63 10.41
N SER A 399 -12.94 -11.47 9.24
CA SER A 399 -13.51 -10.17 8.85
C SER A 399 -14.91 -9.89 9.44
N LYS A 400 -15.51 -10.80 10.22
CA LYS A 400 -16.83 -10.60 10.85
C LYS A 400 -16.92 -9.33 11.68
N TYR A 401 -15.83 -8.92 12.35
CA TYR A 401 -15.72 -7.66 13.11
C TYR A 401 -15.93 -6.40 12.25
N ARG A 402 -15.53 -6.44 10.97
CA ARG A 402 -15.72 -5.33 10.04
C ARG A 402 -17.20 -4.99 9.86
N TYR A 403 -18.07 -5.98 9.98
CA TYR A 403 -19.52 -5.92 9.75
C TYR A 403 -20.33 -6.00 11.05
N PHE A 404 -19.71 -5.79 12.21
CA PHE A 404 -20.37 -5.81 13.52
C PHE A 404 -21.07 -7.14 13.86
N GLN A 405 -20.55 -8.25 13.33
CA GLN A 405 -21.08 -9.61 13.54
C GLN A 405 -20.13 -10.48 14.37
N ASP A 406 -19.33 -9.87 15.21
CA ASP A 406 -18.31 -10.51 16.04
C ASP A 406 -18.86 -11.43 17.13
N VAL A 407 -20.05 -11.13 17.63
CA VAL A 407 -20.74 -11.94 18.67
C VAL A 407 -21.43 -13.18 18.14
N GLU A 408 -21.56 -13.35 16.82
CA GLU A 408 -22.19 -14.52 16.22
C GLU A 408 -21.15 -15.62 15.96
N ASP A 409 -21.29 -16.75 16.64
CA ASP A 409 -20.41 -17.90 16.51
C ASP A 409 -20.94 -18.95 15.52
N ASP A 410 -22.25 -18.96 15.23
CA ASP A 410 -22.84 -19.83 14.22
C ASP A 410 -22.70 -19.19 12.82
N PHE A 411 -21.77 -19.68 12.03
CA PHE A 411 -21.52 -19.19 10.67
C PHE A 411 -22.75 -19.25 9.73
N LYS A 412 -23.75 -20.06 10.07
CA LYS A 412 -25.01 -20.14 9.29
C LYS A 412 -25.93 -18.94 9.55
N LYS A 413 -25.71 -18.22 10.64
CA LYS A 413 -26.47 -17.03 11.01
C LYS A 413 -25.82 -15.72 10.56
N LEU A 414 -24.61 -15.76 10.04
CA LEU A 414 -23.97 -14.57 9.48
C LEU A 414 -24.78 -14.04 8.30
N VAL A 415 -24.90 -12.72 8.22
CA VAL A 415 -25.52 -12.02 7.09
C VAL A 415 -24.41 -11.45 6.20
N PRO A 416 -24.08 -12.09 5.08
CA PRO A 416 -23.00 -11.65 4.22
C PRO A 416 -23.38 -10.38 3.45
N GLU A 417 -22.45 -9.43 3.42
CA GLU A 417 -22.51 -8.19 2.63
C GLU A 417 -21.47 -8.17 1.50
N GLY A 418 -21.10 -9.33 1.01
CA GLY A 418 -20.13 -9.51 -0.07
C GLY A 418 -20.17 -10.91 -0.64
N ILE A 419 -19.67 -11.04 -1.84
CA ILE A 419 -19.62 -12.30 -2.59
C ILE A 419 -18.19 -12.74 -2.88
N VAL A 420 -18.05 -14.01 -3.27
CA VAL A 420 -16.84 -14.59 -3.86
C VAL A 420 -17.04 -14.67 -5.37
N GLY A 421 -16.05 -14.21 -6.11
CA GLY A 421 -16.01 -14.26 -7.56
C GLY A 421 -14.61 -14.54 -8.08
N ARG A 422 -14.44 -14.39 -9.38
CA ARG A 422 -13.15 -14.48 -10.05
C ARG A 422 -12.97 -13.31 -11.00
N VAL A 423 -11.72 -12.89 -11.17
CA VAL A 423 -11.32 -11.86 -12.13
C VAL A 423 -10.31 -12.43 -13.12
N PRO A 424 -10.27 -11.98 -14.37
CA PRO A 424 -9.25 -12.40 -15.33
C PRO A 424 -7.84 -12.16 -14.80
N PHE A 425 -6.93 -13.11 -15.07
CA PHE A 425 -5.50 -12.91 -14.80
C PHE A 425 -4.94 -11.81 -15.72
N LYS A 426 -4.22 -10.83 -15.13
CA LYS A 426 -3.78 -9.61 -15.82
C LYS A 426 -2.25 -9.48 -15.96
N GLY A 427 -1.47 -10.52 -15.65
CA GLY A 427 -0.01 -10.42 -15.66
C GLY A 427 0.57 -9.73 -14.44
N ASP A 428 1.67 -9.03 -14.61
CA ASP A 428 2.39 -8.38 -13.52
C ASP A 428 1.78 -7.01 -13.16
N LEU A 429 1.88 -6.61 -11.89
CA LEU A 429 1.29 -5.36 -11.38
C LEU A 429 1.79 -4.13 -12.15
N ASN A 430 3.08 -4.08 -12.49
CA ASN A 430 3.68 -2.93 -13.16
C ASN A 430 3.00 -2.61 -14.51
N GLU A 431 2.55 -3.63 -15.26
CA GLU A 431 1.81 -3.45 -16.52
C GLU A 431 0.47 -2.75 -16.27
N SER A 432 -0.27 -3.21 -15.24
CA SER A 432 -1.54 -2.58 -14.85
C SER A 432 -1.33 -1.14 -14.36
N ILE A 433 -0.33 -0.90 -13.52
CA ILE A 433 -0.01 0.45 -13.02
C ILE A 433 0.39 1.38 -14.16
N HIS A 434 1.15 0.89 -15.14
CA HIS A 434 1.49 1.68 -16.32
C HIS A 434 0.24 2.20 -17.05
N GLN A 435 -0.79 1.34 -17.23
CA GLN A 435 -2.05 1.74 -17.85
C GLN A 435 -2.82 2.75 -16.99
N PHE A 436 -2.89 2.54 -15.67
CA PHE A 436 -3.61 3.45 -14.76
C PHE A 436 -2.95 4.84 -14.72
N VAL A 437 -1.64 4.87 -14.61
CA VAL A 437 -0.84 6.11 -14.63
C VAL A 437 -0.96 6.80 -15.99
N GLY A 438 -0.91 6.04 -17.09
CA GLY A 438 -1.10 6.56 -18.44
C GLY A 438 -2.46 7.21 -18.64
N GLY A 439 -3.53 6.54 -18.21
CA GLY A 439 -4.90 7.07 -18.28
C GLY A 439 -5.09 8.33 -17.43
N LEU A 440 -4.53 8.34 -16.20
CA LEU A 440 -4.57 9.53 -15.34
C LEU A 440 -3.82 10.71 -15.98
N ARG A 441 -2.60 10.49 -16.50
CA ARG A 441 -1.82 11.51 -17.19
C ARG A 441 -2.56 12.08 -18.42
N ALA A 442 -3.20 11.22 -19.20
CA ALA A 442 -4.00 11.64 -20.35
C ALA A 442 -5.17 12.52 -19.91
N GLY A 443 -5.95 12.09 -18.89
CA GLY A 443 -7.05 12.86 -18.32
C GLY A 443 -6.61 14.23 -17.80
N MET A 444 -5.47 14.29 -17.08
CA MET A 444 -4.89 15.53 -16.60
C MET A 444 -4.46 16.46 -17.75
N GLY A 445 -3.84 15.89 -18.79
CA GLY A 445 -3.48 16.64 -20.00
C GLY A 445 -4.70 17.26 -20.68
N TYR A 446 -5.77 16.50 -20.88
CA TYR A 446 -7.03 17.02 -21.44
C TYR A 446 -7.68 18.12 -20.58
N CYS A 447 -7.51 18.06 -19.26
CA CYS A 447 -8.06 19.07 -18.34
C CYS A 447 -7.11 20.26 -18.08
N GLY A 448 -5.92 20.31 -18.69
CA GLY A 448 -4.93 21.37 -18.45
C GLY A 448 -4.36 21.36 -17.04
N ALA A 449 -4.34 20.19 -16.38
CA ALA A 449 -3.92 20.06 -14.98
C ALA A 449 -2.47 19.56 -14.89
N LYS A 450 -1.55 20.42 -14.44
CA LYS A 450 -0.12 20.11 -14.30
C LYS A 450 0.20 19.16 -13.13
N ASP A 451 -0.67 19.10 -12.14
CA ASP A 451 -0.53 18.28 -10.93
C ASP A 451 -1.90 17.88 -10.36
N ILE A 452 -1.90 17.01 -9.36
CA ILE A 452 -3.11 16.50 -8.68
C ILE A 452 -3.95 17.66 -8.11
N ASN A 453 -3.34 18.65 -7.48
CA ASN A 453 -4.06 19.79 -6.90
C ASN A 453 -4.74 20.66 -7.99
N ALA A 454 -4.07 20.83 -9.13
CA ALA A 454 -4.66 21.53 -10.26
C ALA A 454 -5.90 20.80 -10.81
N LEU A 455 -5.85 19.46 -10.89
CA LEU A 455 -7.02 18.67 -11.31
C LEU A 455 -8.17 18.75 -10.29
N LYS A 456 -7.88 18.68 -8.99
CA LYS A 456 -8.88 18.86 -7.91
C LYS A 456 -9.55 20.23 -7.99
N LYS A 457 -8.79 21.29 -8.26
CA LYS A 457 -9.28 22.68 -8.26
C LYS A 457 -10.03 23.04 -9.54
N ASN A 458 -9.53 22.62 -10.71
CA ASN A 458 -9.97 23.10 -12.01
C ASN A 458 -10.83 22.10 -12.77
N GLY A 459 -10.83 20.81 -12.39
CA GLY A 459 -11.63 19.78 -13.04
C GLY A 459 -13.12 20.09 -12.97
N LYS A 460 -13.78 20.05 -14.13
CA LYS A 460 -15.23 20.29 -14.25
C LYS A 460 -15.90 19.04 -14.80
N PHE A 461 -17.10 18.77 -14.31
CA PHE A 461 -17.90 17.63 -14.74
C PHE A 461 -19.10 18.11 -15.59
N ILE A 462 -19.47 17.26 -16.56
CA ILE A 462 -20.76 17.27 -17.19
C ILE A 462 -21.46 15.95 -16.87
N THR A 463 -22.73 16.01 -16.50
CA THR A 463 -23.57 14.82 -16.33
C THR A 463 -23.98 14.26 -17.68
N ILE A 464 -23.99 12.95 -17.81
CA ILE A 464 -24.39 12.25 -19.03
C ILE A 464 -25.59 11.34 -18.78
N THR A 465 -26.30 11.03 -19.84
CA THR A 465 -27.44 10.09 -19.83
C THR A 465 -26.97 8.66 -20.11
N SER A 466 -27.86 7.68 -19.99
CA SER A 466 -27.60 6.29 -20.43
C SER A 466 -27.19 6.21 -21.90
N ALA A 467 -27.66 7.14 -22.76
CA ALA A 467 -27.21 7.23 -24.15
C ALA A 467 -25.75 7.68 -24.23
N GLY A 468 -25.35 8.68 -23.40
CA GLY A 468 -23.96 9.14 -23.30
C GLY A 468 -23.01 8.06 -22.75
N ILE A 469 -23.48 7.19 -21.86
CA ILE A 469 -22.69 6.03 -21.42
C ILE A 469 -22.40 5.08 -22.59
N ARG A 470 -23.42 4.75 -23.40
CA ARG A 470 -23.22 3.91 -24.59
C ARG A 470 -22.31 4.55 -25.63
N GLU A 471 -22.43 5.87 -25.84
CA GLU A 471 -21.55 6.64 -26.72
C GLU A 471 -20.08 6.62 -26.24
N SER A 472 -19.85 6.54 -24.93
CA SER A 472 -18.52 6.50 -24.32
C SER A 472 -17.77 5.19 -24.51
N HIS A 473 -18.46 4.12 -24.90
CA HIS A 473 -17.87 2.82 -25.20
C HIS A 473 -17.83 2.57 -26.71
N PRO A 474 -16.89 1.74 -27.21
CA PRO A 474 -16.92 1.28 -28.59
C PRO A 474 -18.29 0.69 -28.94
N HIS A 475 -18.94 1.25 -29.97
CA HIS A 475 -20.25 0.83 -30.40
C HIS A 475 -20.28 0.67 -31.93
N ASN A 476 -21.22 -0.15 -32.43
CA ASN A 476 -21.38 -0.47 -33.84
C ASN A 476 -20.16 -1.12 -34.53
N ILE A 477 -19.25 -1.72 -33.74
CA ILE A 477 -18.09 -2.47 -34.21
C ILE A 477 -17.92 -3.76 -33.40
N SER A 478 -17.29 -4.77 -34.00
CA SER A 478 -16.80 -5.94 -33.28
C SER A 478 -15.34 -5.76 -32.91
N VAL A 479 -15.01 -5.91 -31.62
CA VAL A 479 -13.64 -5.84 -31.13
C VAL A 479 -12.88 -7.09 -31.59
N THR A 480 -11.93 -6.94 -32.50
CA THR A 480 -11.11 -8.06 -33.02
C THR A 480 -9.79 -8.23 -32.28
N LYS A 481 -9.33 -7.19 -31.58
CA LYS A 481 -8.11 -7.19 -30.74
C LYS A 481 -8.37 -6.39 -29.48
N GLU A 482 -8.25 -7.06 -28.34
CA GLU A 482 -8.39 -6.41 -27.03
C GLU A 482 -7.29 -5.39 -26.77
N ALA A 483 -7.64 -4.23 -26.22
CA ALA A 483 -6.67 -3.26 -25.73
C ALA A 483 -6.28 -3.61 -24.28
N PRO A 484 -5.04 -3.35 -23.85
CA PRO A 484 -4.58 -3.72 -22.50
C PRO A 484 -5.31 -3.00 -21.37
N ASN A 485 -6.02 -1.90 -21.67
CA ASN A 485 -6.72 -1.04 -20.74
C ASN A 485 -8.25 -0.97 -20.97
N TYR A 486 -8.78 -1.77 -21.88
CA TYR A 486 -10.20 -1.84 -22.15
C TYR A 486 -10.65 -3.30 -22.33
N SER A 487 -11.64 -3.70 -21.56
CA SER A 487 -12.38 -4.94 -21.73
C SER A 487 -13.88 -4.63 -21.77
N PRO A 488 -14.63 -5.13 -22.74
CA PRO A 488 -16.09 -5.01 -22.74
C PRO A 488 -16.63 -5.62 -21.43
N SER A 489 -17.59 -4.93 -20.78
CA SER A 489 -18.28 -5.42 -19.58
C SER A 489 -19.38 -6.39 -19.95
#